data_4b4436378b483c4b4a84f2f701ba4844
#
_entry.id   4b4436378b483c4b4a84f2f701ba4844
#
_cell.length_a   1.000
_cell.length_b   1.000
_cell.length_c   1.000
_cell.angle_alpha   90.00
_cell.angle_beta   90.00
_cell.angle_gamma   90.00
#
_symmetry.space_group_name_H-M   'P 1'
#
loop_
_entity.id
_entity.type
_entity.pdbx_description
1 polymer ?
#
loop_
_entity_poly.entity_id
_entity_poly.type
_entity_poly.pdbx_seq_one_letter_code
_entity_poly.pdbx_strand_id
1 'polypeptide(L)'
;YDPMIAKLCTWAPTREAAIEEMRIALDAFEVEGIGHNLPFLSAVMDHPKFVAGDITTAFIAEEYPEGFDGVTLPPEALRRVVAAAAAMYRVAEIRRTRISGTMDNHERRVGADWVVQAQGENFPVTIAADHEGSTVHFADGTIHRVASDWTPGDALARLDIDGEPLVLKVGKVTGGYRLRTRGADLKVQLFTPRQAQLAALMPEKLPPDTSKMLLCPMPGLIVKIDVEEGQEVQEGQALCTVEAMKMENILRAERKAVVTRINAGPGDSLAVDEVIMEFE
;
A
#
# COMPACT_ATOMS: atom_id res chain seq x y z
N TYR A 1 9.77 25.27 1.12
CA TYR A 1 8.46 25.10 1.77
C TYR A 1 8.61 24.22 3.01
N ASP A 2 7.80 24.45 4.05
CA ASP A 2 7.76 23.61 5.24
C ASP A 2 7.04 22.28 4.91
N PRO A 3 7.70 21.13 5.06
CA PRO A 3 7.08 19.84 4.75
C PRO A 3 6.18 19.31 5.88
N MET A 4 6.08 20.02 7.01
CA MET A 4 5.28 19.58 8.16
C MET A 4 3.80 19.83 7.92
N ILE A 5 3.02 18.73 7.84
CA ILE A 5 1.58 18.77 7.64
C ILE A 5 0.85 18.90 8.98
N ALA A 6 1.25 18.08 9.96
CA ALA A 6 0.63 18.03 11.29
C ALA A 6 1.62 17.52 12.33
N LYS A 7 1.34 17.79 13.61
CA LYS A 7 1.99 17.18 14.77
C LYS A 7 0.97 16.35 15.53
N LEU A 8 1.25 15.06 15.70
CA LEU A 8 0.49 14.17 16.54
C LEU A 8 1.21 14.00 17.88
N CYS A 9 0.52 14.25 18.97
CA CYS A 9 1.04 14.10 20.32
C CYS A 9 0.08 13.25 21.14
N THR A 10 0.64 12.32 21.91
CA THR A 10 -0.09 11.52 22.91
C THR A 10 0.50 11.71 24.28
N TRP A 11 -0.29 11.45 25.30
CA TRP A 11 0.14 11.53 26.67
C TRP A 11 -0.37 10.32 27.46
N ALA A 12 0.48 9.76 28.30
CA ALA A 12 0.12 8.75 29.30
C ALA A 12 1.06 8.86 30.52
N PRO A 13 0.73 8.23 31.64
CA PRO A 13 1.54 8.31 32.87
C PRO A 13 2.94 7.70 32.75
N THR A 14 3.15 6.73 31.88
CA THR A 14 4.45 6.08 31.62
C THR A 14 4.84 6.18 30.14
N ARG A 15 6.12 5.98 29.84
CA ARG A 15 6.64 5.96 28.49
C ARG A 15 6.02 4.85 27.65
N GLU A 16 5.93 3.65 28.21
CA GLU A 16 5.37 2.48 27.53
C GLU A 16 3.91 2.72 27.16
N ALA A 17 3.12 3.24 28.11
CA ALA A 17 1.73 3.58 27.86
C ALA A 17 1.60 4.71 26.81
N ALA A 18 2.47 5.72 26.83
CA ALA A 18 2.45 6.80 25.84
C ALA A 18 2.81 6.30 24.42
N ILE A 19 3.72 5.32 24.31
CA ILE A 19 4.04 4.68 23.03
C ILE A 19 2.84 3.88 22.52
N GLU A 20 2.15 3.13 23.39
CA GLU A 20 0.96 2.37 22.97
C GLU A 20 -0.18 3.28 22.53
N GLU A 21 -0.43 4.38 23.24
CA GLU A 21 -1.37 5.41 22.80
C GLU A 21 -0.98 6.03 21.46
N MET A 22 0.32 6.26 21.21
CA MET A 22 0.81 6.76 19.93
C MET A 22 0.59 5.74 18.80
N ARG A 23 0.80 4.45 19.04
CA ARG A 23 0.54 3.38 18.07
C ARG A 23 -0.92 3.37 17.64
N ILE A 24 -1.83 3.39 18.61
CA ILE A 24 -3.28 3.44 18.36
C ILE A 24 -3.66 4.72 17.60
N ALA A 25 -3.10 5.86 18.02
CA ALA A 25 -3.36 7.15 17.39
C ALA A 25 -2.86 7.17 15.93
N LEU A 26 -1.66 6.65 15.63
CA LEU A 26 -1.11 6.54 14.28
C LEU A 26 -1.95 5.62 13.39
N ASP A 27 -2.45 4.50 13.93
CA ASP A 27 -3.33 3.60 13.20
C ASP A 27 -4.69 4.25 12.88
N ALA A 28 -5.17 5.14 13.74
CA ALA A 28 -6.43 5.86 13.54
C ALA A 28 -6.28 7.19 12.78
N PHE A 29 -5.07 7.73 12.64
CA PHE A 29 -4.83 9.03 11.99
C PHE A 29 -4.81 8.89 10.48
N GLU A 30 -5.82 9.43 9.81
CA GLU A 30 -6.00 9.34 8.36
C GLU A 30 -5.46 10.58 7.66
N VAL A 31 -4.63 10.37 6.63
CA VAL A 31 -4.16 11.37 5.68
C VAL A 31 -4.27 10.79 4.29
N GLU A 32 -4.95 11.50 3.39
CA GLU A 32 -5.14 11.08 2.00
C GLU A 32 -4.73 12.18 1.02
N GLY A 33 -4.44 11.78 -0.22
CA GLY A 33 -4.15 12.68 -1.34
C GLY A 33 -2.71 13.13 -1.46
N ILE A 34 -1.89 12.98 -0.42
CA ILE A 34 -0.47 13.35 -0.41
C ILE A 34 0.38 12.23 0.18
N GLY A 35 1.66 12.19 -0.18
CA GLY A 35 2.66 11.34 0.50
C GLY A 35 2.89 11.81 1.93
N HIS A 36 3.05 10.86 2.86
CA HIS A 36 3.24 11.13 4.27
C HIS A 36 4.12 10.06 4.92
N ASN A 37 4.68 10.35 6.09
CA ASN A 37 5.59 9.46 6.81
C ASN A 37 4.93 8.65 7.95
N LEU A 38 3.60 8.56 8.01
CA LEU A 38 2.89 7.79 9.05
C LEU A 38 3.35 6.33 9.15
N PRO A 39 3.58 5.58 8.03
CA PRO A 39 4.09 4.21 8.11
C PRO A 39 5.46 4.11 8.78
N PHE A 40 6.37 5.03 8.45
CA PHE A 40 7.67 5.11 9.08
C PHE A 40 7.57 5.44 10.59
N LEU A 41 6.73 6.40 10.97
CA LEU A 41 6.51 6.74 12.37
C LEU A 41 5.94 5.55 13.16
N SER A 42 5.03 4.77 12.58
CA SER A 42 4.53 3.54 13.20
C SER A 42 5.64 2.52 13.40
N ALA A 43 6.52 2.32 12.40
CA ALA A 43 7.66 1.42 12.50
C ALA A 43 8.64 1.85 13.60
N VAL A 44 8.88 3.16 13.74
CA VAL A 44 9.72 3.71 14.82
C VAL A 44 9.11 3.43 16.20
N MET A 45 7.78 3.56 16.36
CA MET A 45 7.10 3.26 17.64
C MET A 45 7.20 1.78 18.02
N ASP A 46 7.34 0.88 17.06
CA ASP A 46 7.51 -0.55 17.29
C ASP A 46 8.98 -0.98 17.40
N HIS A 47 9.93 -0.08 17.10
CA HIS A 47 11.34 -0.41 17.09
C HIS A 47 11.88 -0.67 18.51
N PRO A 48 12.58 -1.80 18.78
CA PRO A 48 13.03 -2.16 20.11
C PRO A 48 13.90 -1.10 20.81
N LYS A 49 14.84 -0.48 20.09
CA LYS A 49 15.68 0.60 20.62
C LYS A 49 14.85 1.82 21.02
N PHE A 50 13.83 2.17 20.20
CA PHE A 50 12.94 3.28 20.52
C PHE A 50 12.11 2.98 21.79
N VAL A 51 11.55 1.77 21.88
CA VAL A 51 10.77 1.33 23.05
C VAL A 51 11.64 1.34 24.31
N ALA A 52 12.86 0.84 24.22
CA ALA A 52 13.83 0.84 25.34
C ALA A 52 14.33 2.23 25.73
N GLY A 53 14.17 3.25 24.86
CA GLY A 53 14.72 4.59 25.06
C GLY A 53 16.21 4.72 24.70
N ASP A 54 16.79 3.71 24.06
CA ASP A 54 18.17 3.68 23.58
C ASP A 54 18.25 4.28 22.17
N ILE A 55 18.08 5.60 22.10
CA ILE A 55 18.06 6.35 20.84
C ILE A 55 19.09 7.49 20.87
N THR A 56 19.71 7.71 19.71
CA THR A 56 20.64 8.81 19.45
C THR A 56 20.14 9.66 18.28
N THR A 57 20.79 10.77 18.01
CA THR A 57 20.52 11.58 16.81
C THR A 57 20.86 10.84 15.52
N ALA A 58 21.65 9.76 15.58
CA ALA A 58 22.01 8.91 14.45
C ALA A 58 21.05 7.73 14.24
N PHE A 59 20.03 7.55 15.10
CA PHE A 59 19.10 6.41 15.09
C PHE A 59 18.58 6.06 13.69
N ILE A 60 18.12 7.04 12.92
CA ILE A 60 17.58 6.80 11.58
C ILE A 60 18.67 6.31 10.62
N ALA A 61 19.85 6.91 10.67
CA ALA A 61 20.97 6.51 9.81
C ALA A 61 21.50 5.10 10.16
N GLU A 62 21.44 4.71 11.43
CA GLU A 62 21.91 3.42 11.92
C GLU A 62 20.92 2.28 11.62
N GLU A 63 19.60 2.52 11.85
CA GLU A 63 18.58 1.46 11.76
C GLU A 63 17.92 1.40 10.38
N TYR A 64 18.00 2.47 9.58
CA TYR A 64 17.43 2.57 8.24
C TYR A 64 18.44 3.13 7.21
N PRO A 65 19.64 2.52 7.06
CA PRO A 65 20.71 3.05 6.21
C PRO A 65 20.32 3.10 4.72
N GLU A 66 19.47 2.19 4.27
CA GLU A 66 18.98 2.10 2.89
C GLU A 66 17.60 2.77 2.71
N GLY A 67 17.09 3.44 3.76
CA GLY A 67 15.76 4.03 3.77
C GLY A 67 14.69 3.07 4.34
N PHE A 68 13.43 3.47 4.19
CA PHE A 68 12.28 2.75 4.73
C PHE A 68 11.38 2.24 3.61
N ASP A 69 11.31 0.92 3.43
CA ASP A 69 10.51 0.24 2.39
C ASP A 69 9.15 -0.29 2.88
N GLY A 70 8.68 0.17 4.04
CA GLY A 70 7.43 -0.30 4.63
C GLY A 70 7.64 -1.37 5.71
N VAL A 71 6.52 -1.89 6.22
CA VAL A 71 6.49 -2.92 7.26
C VAL A 71 5.85 -4.20 6.71
N THR A 72 6.54 -5.31 6.86
CA THR A 72 5.97 -6.65 6.67
C THR A 72 5.45 -7.15 8.01
N LEU A 73 4.17 -7.51 8.08
CA LEU A 73 3.58 -8.03 9.31
C LEU A 73 4.11 -9.43 9.62
N PRO A 74 4.41 -9.72 10.89
CA PRO A 74 4.71 -11.08 11.31
C PRO A 74 3.48 -12.00 11.12
N PRO A 75 3.67 -13.33 10.99
CA PRO A 75 2.60 -14.26 10.61
C PRO A 75 1.36 -14.19 11.50
N GLU A 76 1.51 -14.01 12.80
CA GLU A 76 0.39 -13.89 13.74
C GLU A 76 -0.41 -12.61 13.51
N ALA A 77 0.24 -11.46 13.39
CA ALA A 77 -0.42 -10.20 13.09
C ALA A 77 -1.09 -10.21 11.71
N LEU A 78 -0.44 -10.83 10.71
CA LEU A 78 -1.00 -10.99 9.37
C LEU A 78 -2.29 -11.83 9.41
N ARG A 79 -2.33 -12.93 10.18
CA ARG A 79 -3.54 -13.75 10.35
C ARG A 79 -4.70 -12.98 10.96
N ARG A 80 -4.43 -12.14 11.94
CA ARG A 80 -5.46 -11.25 12.52
C ARG A 80 -6.04 -10.30 11.48
N VAL A 81 -5.19 -9.68 10.64
CA VAL A 81 -5.64 -8.82 9.54
C VAL A 81 -6.42 -9.61 8.49
N VAL A 82 -5.99 -10.82 8.15
CA VAL A 82 -6.70 -11.72 7.24
C VAL A 82 -8.09 -12.08 7.78
N ALA A 83 -8.20 -12.41 9.07
CA ALA A 83 -9.47 -12.71 9.71
C ALA A 83 -10.41 -11.48 9.69
N ALA A 84 -9.89 -10.30 10.00
CA ALA A 84 -10.62 -9.04 9.91
C ALA A 84 -11.14 -8.79 8.49
N ALA A 85 -10.26 -8.90 7.48
CA ALA A 85 -10.63 -8.71 6.07
C ALA A 85 -11.72 -9.69 5.62
N ALA A 86 -11.62 -10.96 6.02
CA ALA A 86 -12.61 -11.99 5.70
C ALA A 86 -13.99 -11.66 6.30
N ALA A 87 -14.03 -11.30 7.59
CA ALA A 87 -15.26 -10.89 8.26
C ALA A 87 -15.90 -9.65 7.62
N MET A 88 -15.11 -8.60 7.38
CA MET A 88 -15.55 -7.36 6.73
C MET A 88 -16.09 -7.63 5.32
N TYR A 89 -15.39 -8.44 4.54
CA TYR A 89 -15.83 -8.76 3.18
C TYR A 89 -17.14 -9.53 3.15
N ARG A 90 -17.33 -10.47 4.08
CA ARG A 90 -18.60 -11.18 4.23
C ARG A 90 -19.75 -10.23 4.55
N VAL A 91 -19.55 -9.26 5.45
CA VAL A 91 -20.54 -8.21 5.74
C VAL A 91 -20.91 -7.45 4.47
N ALA A 92 -19.91 -7.04 3.66
CA ALA A 92 -20.13 -6.34 2.41
C ALA A 92 -20.89 -7.22 1.39
N GLU A 93 -20.55 -8.50 1.26
CA GLU A 93 -21.21 -9.42 0.34
C GLU A 93 -22.66 -9.70 0.77
N ILE A 94 -22.94 -9.89 2.06
CA ILE A 94 -24.32 -10.03 2.57
C ILE A 94 -25.12 -8.76 2.28
N ARG A 95 -24.55 -7.58 2.48
CA ARG A 95 -25.24 -6.32 2.13
C ARG A 95 -25.60 -6.26 0.65
N ARG A 96 -24.73 -6.77 -0.24
CA ARG A 96 -24.99 -6.84 -1.68
C ARG A 96 -26.14 -7.80 -2.06
N THR A 97 -26.45 -8.81 -1.25
CA THR A 97 -27.61 -9.68 -1.50
C THR A 97 -28.94 -8.99 -1.25
N ARG A 98 -28.94 -7.88 -0.48
CA ARG A 98 -30.15 -7.13 -0.11
C ARG A 98 -30.49 -6.00 -1.09
N ILE A 99 -29.76 -5.87 -2.20
CA ILE A 99 -30.05 -4.89 -3.25
C ILE A 99 -31.34 -5.28 -3.95
N SER A 100 -32.31 -4.35 -4.05
CA SER A 100 -33.55 -4.53 -4.79
C SER A 100 -33.33 -4.47 -6.31
N GLY A 101 -34.30 -4.98 -7.09
CA GLY A 101 -34.24 -4.97 -8.55
C GLY A 101 -33.42 -6.09 -9.17
N THR A 102 -33.17 -7.16 -8.42
CA THR A 102 -32.61 -8.42 -8.94
C THR A 102 -33.69 -9.15 -9.77
N MET A 103 -33.23 -9.97 -10.74
CA MET A 103 -34.12 -10.80 -11.54
C MET A 103 -34.85 -11.83 -10.66
N ASP A 104 -36.12 -12.09 -10.95
CA ASP A 104 -36.90 -13.11 -10.27
C ASP A 104 -36.20 -14.48 -10.34
N ASN A 105 -36.30 -15.24 -9.26
CA ASN A 105 -35.65 -16.55 -9.08
C ASN A 105 -34.12 -16.55 -9.10
N HIS A 106 -33.48 -15.43 -8.98
CA HIS A 106 -32.02 -15.33 -8.93
C HIS A 106 -31.55 -14.85 -7.55
N GLU A 107 -31.69 -15.71 -6.54
CA GLU A 107 -31.21 -15.44 -5.19
C GLU A 107 -29.68 -15.56 -5.13
N ARG A 108 -28.99 -14.46 -4.82
CA ARG A 108 -27.55 -14.48 -4.58
C ARG A 108 -27.26 -15.03 -3.19
N ARG A 109 -26.52 -16.15 -3.12
CA ARG A 109 -26.06 -16.74 -1.86
C ARG A 109 -24.58 -16.44 -1.63
N VAL A 110 -24.26 -16.07 -0.40
CA VAL A 110 -22.87 -15.85 0.04
C VAL A 110 -22.38 -17.13 0.69
N GLY A 111 -21.37 -17.76 0.09
CA GLY A 111 -20.73 -18.96 0.65
C GLY A 111 -19.96 -18.65 1.94
N ALA A 112 -19.61 -19.71 2.66
CA ALA A 112 -18.77 -19.61 3.85
C ALA A 112 -17.27 -19.68 3.52
N ASP A 113 -16.89 -20.35 2.43
CA ASP A 113 -15.50 -20.65 2.08
C ASP A 113 -14.91 -19.56 1.18
N TRP A 114 -13.75 -19.06 1.59
CA TRP A 114 -13.02 -18.00 0.91
C TRP A 114 -11.52 -18.29 0.89
N VAL A 115 -10.81 -17.66 -0.04
CA VAL A 115 -9.36 -17.60 -0.06
C VAL A 115 -8.97 -16.13 0.04
N VAL A 116 -8.28 -15.77 1.10
CA VAL A 116 -7.76 -14.42 1.32
C VAL A 116 -6.31 -14.38 0.88
N GLN A 117 -5.98 -13.48 -0.02
CA GLN A 117 -4.60 -13.26 -0.46
C GLN A 117 -4.06 -11.98 0.19
N ALA A 118 -2.94 -12.10 0.91
CA ALA A 118 -2.24 -11.01 1.57
C ALA A 118 -0.74 -11.28 1.64
N GLN A 119 0.10 -10.28 1.46
CA GLN A 119 1.58 -10.40 1.45
C GLN A 119 2.11 -11.52 0.53
N GLY A 120 1.45 -11.77 -0.60
CA GLY A 120 1.84 -12.85 -1.53
C GLY A 120 1.42 -14.26 -1.11
N GLU A 121 0.80 -14.43 0.06
CA GLU A 121 0.31 -15.70 0.57
C GLU A 121 -1.20 -15.87 0.40
N ASN A 122 -1.65 -17.11 0.28
CA ASN A 122 -3.05 -17.49 0.20
C ASN A 122 -3.49 -18.18 1.49
N PHE A 123 -4.55 -17.65 2.11
CA PHE A 123 -5.14 -18.17 3.33
C PHE A 123 -6.55 -18.71 3.04
N PRO A 124 -6.71 -20.03 2.86
CA PRO A 124 -8.04 -20.63 2.80
C PRO A 124 -8.73 -20.50 4.17
N VAL A 125 -9.93 -19.94 4.18
CA VAL A 125 -10.71 -19.71 5.40
C VAL A 125 -12.16 -20.08 5.21
N THR A 126 -12.80 -20.54 6.29
CA THR A 126 -14.25 -20.74 6.38
C THR A 126 -14.82 -19.77 7.43
N ILE A 127 -15.84 -19.00 7.05
CA ILE A 127 -16.43 -17.98 7.90
C ILE A 127 -17.79 -18.43 8.39
N ALA A 128 -17.93 -18.60 9.70
CA ALA A 128 -19.21 -18.69 10.40
C ALA A 128 -19.54 -17.33 11.00
N ALA A 129 -20.81 -16.92 10.98
CA ALA A 129 -21.24 -15.69 11.62
C ALA A 129 -22.46 -15.96 12.51
N ASP A 130 -22.48 -15.32 13.64
CA ASP A 130 -23.56 -15.32 14.61
C ASP A 130 -24.00 -13.88 14.93
N HIS A 131 -24.79 -13.69 15.98
CA HIS A 131 -25.30 -12.39 16.42
C HIS A 131 -24.22 -11.49 17.03
N GLU A 132 -23.10 -12.07 17.47
CA GLU A 132 -22.04 -11.38 18.19
C GLU A 132 -20.80 -11.09 17.33
N GLY A 133 -20.75 -11.63 16.10
CA GLY A 133 -19.65 -11.39 15.20
C GLY A 133 -19.44 -12.48 14.16
N SER A 134 -18.19 -12.68 13.77
CA SER A 134 -17.77 -13.72 12.82
C SER A 134 -16.66 -14.57 13.43
N THR A 135 -16.74 -15.87 13.22
CA THR A 135 -15.66 -16.81 13.53
C THR A 135 -14.99 -17.22 12.23
N VAL A 136 -13.69 -17.02 12.14
CA VAL A 136 -12.89 -17.32 10.95
C VAL A 136 -12.00 -18.52 11.26
N HIS A 137 -12.24 -19.63 10.55
CA HIS A 137 -11.47 -20.87 10.66
C HIS A 137 -10.45 -20.94 9.55
N PHE A 138 -9.18 -21.09 9.91
CA PHE A 138 -8.08 -21.29 8.97
C PHE A 138 -7.87 -22.79 8.70
N ALA A 139 -7.28 -23.10 7.55
CA ALA A 139 -7.04 -24.49 7.13
C ALA A 139 -6.08 -25.27 8.07
N ASP A 140 -5.24 -24.56 8.81
CA ASP A 140 -4.31 -25.16 9.79
C ASP A 140 -4.95 -25.40 11.17
N GLY A 141 -6.26 -25.15 11.32
CA GLY A 141 -7.00 -25.32 12.55
C GLY A 141 -7.01 -24.09 13.46
N THR A 142 -6.31 -23.01 13.11
CA THR A 142 -6.38 -21.74 13.84
C THR A 142 -7.77 -21.13 13.69
N ILE A 143 -8.28 -20.52 14.75
CA ILE A 143 -9.60 -19.91 14.78
C ILE A 143 -9.47 -18.51 15.37
N HIS A 144 -10.05 -17.52 14.70
CA HIS A 144 -10.16 -16.16 15.23
C HIS A 144 -11.62 -15.73 15.30
N ARG A 145 -12.00 -15.13 16.43
CA ARG A 145 -13.27 -14.46 16.61
C ARG A 145 -13.13 -12.98 16.31
N VAL A 146 -13.95 -12.48 15.41
CA VAL A 146 -13.93 -11.09 14.95
C VAL A 146 -15.25 -10.43 15.32
N ALA A 147 -15.20 -9.41 16.17
CA ALA A 147 -16.32 -8.52 16.45
C ALA A 147 -16.04 -7.12 15.91
N SER A 148 -17.03 -6.49 15.28
CA SER A 148 -16.89 -5.16 14.69
C SER A 148 -18.24 -4.54 14.40
N ASP A 149 -18.34 -3.23 14.52
CA ASP A 149 -19.46 -2.41 14.07
C ASP A 149 -19.21 -1.77 12.70
N TRP A 150 -18.06 -2.06 12.08
CA TRP A 150 -17.70 -1.50 10.76
C TRP A 150 -18.74 -1.78 9.69
N THR A 151 -19.05 -0.76 8.91
CA THR A 151 -19.94 -0.88 7.75
C THR A 151 -19.21 -0.55 6.44
N PRO A 152 -19.62 -1.17 5.31
CA PRO A 152 -19.00 -0.88 4.01
C PRO A 152 -19.13 0.60 3.63
N GLY A 153 -18.00 1.27 3.52
CA GLY A 153 -17.88 2.70 3.25
C GLY A 153 -17.11 3.46 4.32
N ASP A 154 -17.00 2.90 5.52
CA ASP A 154 -16.22 3.52 6.59
C ASP A 154 -14.72 3.37 6.29
N ALA A 155 -13.98 4.48 6.35
CA ALA A 155 -12.54 4.54 6.10
C ALA A 155 -11.71 3.95 7.26
N LEU A 156 -12.30 3.85 8.45
CA LEU A 156 -11.67 3.31 9.64
C LEU A 156 -12.51 2.14 10.20
N ALA A 157 -11.87 1.00 10.41
CA ALA A 157 -12.46 -0.15 11.10
C ALA A 157 -11.80 -0.33 12.46
N ARG A 158 -12.63 -0.36 13.51
CA ARG A 158 -12.23 -0.78 14.84
C ARG A 158 -12.83 -2.15 15.09
N LEU A 159 -11.96 -3.12 15.31
CA LEU A 159 -12.35 -4.51 15.48
C LEU A 159 -11.81 -5.02 16.81
N ASP A 160 -12.47 -6.01 17.35
CA ASP A 160 -11.95 -6.87 18.39
C ASP A 160 -11.65 -8.24 17.78
N ILE A 161 -10.42 -8.71 17.94
CA ILE A 161 -9.98 -10.04 17.50
C ILE A 161 -9.54 -10.81 18.72
N ASP A 162 -10.33 -11.81 19.12
CA ASP A 162 -10.07 -12.66 20.29
C ASP A 162 -9.94 -11.89 21.62
N GLY A 163 -10.65 -10.75 21.76
CA GLY A 163 -10.59 -9.88 22.94
C GLY A 163 -9.51 -8.80 22.87
N GLU A 164 -8.77 -8.71 21.75
CA GLU A 164 -7.74 -7.67 21.54
C GLU A 164 -8.13 -6.69 20.44
N PRO A 165 -7.96 -5.38 20.68
CA PRO A 165 -8.32 -4.37 19.70
C PRO A 165 -7.39 -4.40 18.47
N LEU A 166 -7.99 -4.18 17.30
CA LEU A 166 -7.30 -3.96 16.04
C LEU A 166 -7.92 -2.77 15.31
N VAL A 167 -7.10 -1.81 14.93
CA VAL A 167 -7.51 -0.64 14.14
C VAL A 167 -6.95 -0.75 12.74
N LEU A 168 -7.82 -0.65 11.74
CA LEU A 168 -7.46 -0.72 10.32
C LEU A 168 -7.97 0.51 9.59
N LYS A 169 -7.10 1.18 8.83
CA LYS A 169 -7.55 2.10 7.77
C LYS A 169 -7.93 1.28 6.55
N VAL A 170 -9.11 1.54 6.02
CA VAL A 170 -9.76 0.71 5.00
C VAL A 170 -9.94 1.49 3.72
N GLY A 171 -9.19 1.13 2.70
CA GLY A 171 -9.40 1.57 1.34
C GLY A 171 -10.04 0.45 0.50
N LYS A 172 -10.98 0.78 -0.37
CA LYS A 172 -11.58 -0.20 -1.27
C LYS A 172 -10.68 -0.40 -2.49
N VAL A 173 -10.41 -1.67 -2.83
CA VAL A 173 -9.74 -2.05 -4.07
C VAL A 173 -10.56 -3.11 -4.81
N THR A 174 -10.22 -3.38 -6.06
CA THR A 174 -10.89 -4.43 -6.84
C THR A 174 -10.69 -5.80 -6.18
N GLY A 175 -11.81 -6.43 -5.80
CA GLY A 175 -11.81 -7.75 -5.18
C GLY A 175 -11.39 -7.79 -3.72
N GLY A 176 -11.34 -6.64 -3.01
CA GLY A 176 -10.92 -6.64 -1.61
C GLY A 176 -10.69 -5.25 -1.02
N TYR A 177 -9.67 -5.14 -0.19
CA TYR A 177 -9.33 -3.94 0.56
C TYR A 177 -7.83 -3.63 0.51
N ARG A 178 -7.49 -2.35 0.60
CA ARG A 178 -6.19 -1.87 1.04
C ARG A 178 -6.30 -1.61 2.54
N LEU A 179 -5.60 -2.40 3.34
CA LEU A 179 -5.63 -2.31 4.80
C LEU A 179 -4.29 -1.78 5.30
N ARG A 180 -4.34 -0.76 6.16
CA ARG A 180 -3.15 -0.14 6.73
C ARG A 180 -3.23 -0.18 8.25
N THR A 181 -2.21 -0.72 8.88
CA THR A 181 -2.07 -0.84 10.35
C THR A 181 -0.61 -1.05 10.73
N ARG A 182 -0.16 -0.53 11.85
CA ARG A 182 1.20 -0.69 12.37
C ARG A 182 2.31 -0.41 11.33
N GLY A 183 2.08 0.56 10.45
CA GLY A 183 3.02 0.91 9.38
C GLY A 183 2.98 0.01 8.15
N ALA A 184 2.29 -1.12 8.21
CA ALA A 184 2.07 -1.98 7.04
C ALA A 184 0.96 -1.42 6.14
N ASP A 185 1.12 -1.62 4.84
CA ASP A 185 0.16 -1.25 3.78
C ASP A 185 -0.12 -2.47 2.92
N LEU A 186 -1.24 -3.12 3.16
CA LEU A 186 -1.57 -4.43 2.61
C LEU A 186 -2.68 -4.32 1.59
N LYS A 187 -2.44 -4.82 0.38
CA LYS A 187 -3.50 -5.15 -0.56
C LYS A 187 -4.01 -6.56 -0.23
N VAL A 188 -5.22 -6.63 0.30
CA VAL A 188 -5.86 -7.89 0.67
C VAL A 188 -6.99 -8.16 -0.32
N GLN A 189 -6.89 -9.26 -1.06
CA GLN A 189 -7.90 -9.69 -2.02
C GLN A 189 -8.62 -10.93 -1.51
N LEU A 190 -9.91 -11.01 -1.78
CA LEU A 190 -10.74 -12.12 -1.35
C LEU A 190 -11.38 -12.79 -2.56
N PHE A 191 -11.19 -14.08 -2.65
CA PHE A 191 -11.65 -14.92 -3.74
C PHE A 191 -12.55 -16.02 -3.21
N THR A 192 -13.53 -16.43 -4.00
CA THR A 192 -14.12 -17.75 -3.82
C THR A 192 -13.07 -18.83 -4.16
N PRO A 193 -13.18 -20.06 -3.66
CA PRO A 193 -12.22 -21.13 -4.00
C PRO A 193 -12.02 -21.30 -5.52
N ARG A 194 -13.08 -21.15 -6.30
CA ARG A 194 -13.02 -21.24 -7.76
C ARG A 194 -12.27 -20.05 -8.38
N GLN A 195 -12.51 -18.83 -7.88
CA GLN A 195 -11.77 -17.65 -8.34
C GLN A 195 -10.28 -17.74 -8.02
N ALA A 196 -9.92 -18.23 -6.83
CA ALA A 196 -8.52 -18.43 -6.45
C ALA A 196 -7.80 -19.42 -7.38
N GLN A 197 -8.47 -20.55 -7.75
CA GLN A 197 -7.93 -21.49 -8.72
C GLN A 197 -7.70 -20.85 -10.09
N LEU A 198 -8.63 -20.02 -10.56
CA LEU A 198 -8.50 -19.33 -11.84
C LEU A 198 -7.44 -18.21 -11.79
N ALA A 199 -7.35 -17.48 -10.68
CA ALA A 199 -6.34 -16.44 -10.47
C ALA A 199 -4.91 -17.02 -10.51
N ALA A 200 -4.71 -18.23 -9.99
CA ALA A 200 -3.42 -18.92 -10.06
C ALA A 200 -2.97 -19.30 -11.48
N LEU A 201 -3.90 -19.32 -12.44
CA LEU A 201 -3.60 -19.58 -13.86
C LEU A 201 -3.33 -18.30 -14.66
N MET A 202 -3.57 -17.14 -14.06
CA MET A 202 -3.30 -15.85 -14.73
C MET A 202 -1.80 -15.63 -14.85
N PRO A 203 -1.30 -15.26 -16.05
CA PRO A 203 0.11 -14.89 -16.19
C PRO A 203 0.42 -13.65 -15.35
N GLU A 204 1.58 -13.64 -14.74
CA GLU A 204 2.07 -12.47 -14.02
C GLU A 204 2.24 -11.30 -15.00
N LYS A 205 1.56 -10.20 -14.72
CA LYS A 205 1.72 -8.99 -15.52
C LYS A 205 3.01 -8.29 -15.10
N LEU A 206 4.08 -8.57 -15.81
CA LEU A 206 5.33 -7.83 -15.64
C LEU A 206 5.08 -6.34 -15.94
N PRO A 207 5.59 -5.42 -15.12
CA PRO A 207 5.59 -4.00 -15.47
C PRO A 207 6.31 -3.81 -16.81
N PRO A 208 5.92 -2.83 -17.62
CA PRO A 208 6.63 -2.53 -18.84
C PRO A 208 8.10 -2.22 -18.50
N ASP A 209 9.02 -2.79 -19.26
CA ASP A 209 10.44 -2.51 -19.11
C ASP A 209 10.72 -1.07 -19.60
N THR A 210 10.80 -0.14 -18.68
CA THR A 210 11.11 1.26 -18.93
C THR A 210 12.62 1.55 -18.91
N SER A 211 13.45 0.54 -18.70
CA SER A 211 14.91 0.70 -18.61
C SER A 211 15.55 1.21 -19.92
N LYS A 212 14.81 1.12 -21.03
CA LYS A 212 15.20 1.61 -22.34
C LYS A 212 14.55 2.95 -22.71
N MET A 213 13.93 3.63 -21.77
CA MET A 213 13.21 4.89 -22.00
C MET A 213 13.62 5.93 -20.97
N LEU A 214 13.86 7.16 -21.41
CA LEU A 214 13.92 8.31 -20.51
C LEU A 214 12.51 8.87 -20.38
N LEU A 215 11.96 8.77 -19.19
CA LEU A 215 10.64 9.31 -18.85
C LEU A 215 10.77 10.68 -18.19
N CYS A 216 9.77 11.52 -18.39
CA CYS A 216 9.68 12.81 -17.72
C CYS A 216 9.29 12.61 -16.23
N PRO A 217 10.15 12.94 -15.25
CA PRO A 217 9.88 12.65 -13.83
C PRO A 217 8.84 13.60 -13.23
N MET A 218 8.58 14.73 -13.86
CA MET A 218 7.64 15.75 -13.37
C MET A 218 7.10 16.59 -14.52
N PRO A 219 5.88 17.14 -14.44
CA PRO A 219 5.33 17.97 -15.50
C PRO A 219 6.22 19.20 -15.72
N GLY A 220 6.63 19.43 -16.95
CA GLY A 220 7.54 20.54 -17.26
C GLY A 220 7.69 20.82 -18.73
N LEU A 221 8.52 21.82 -19.05
CA LEU A 221 8.85 22.25 -20.39
C LEU A 221 10.28 21.79 -20.72
N ILE A 222 10.50 21.18 -21.88
CA ILE A 222 11.86 20.90 -22.35
C ILE A 222 12.54 22.22 -22.76
N VAL A 223 13.61 22.57 -22.06
CA VAL A 223 14.41 23.75 -22.36
C VAL A 223 15.44 23.41 -23.44
N LYS A 224 16.07 22.24 -23.33
CA LYS A 224 17.20 21.86 -24.17
C LYS A 224 17.35 20.34 -24.25
N ILE A 225 17.80 19.86 -25.40
CA ILE A 225 18.24 18.48 -25.59
C ILE A 225 19.73 18.52 -25.91
N ASP A 226 20.53 17.73 -25.20
CA ASP A 226 21.98 17.75 -25.26
C ASP A 226 22.58 16.59 -26.09
N VAL A 227 21.75 15.76 -26.71
CA VAL A 227 22.14 14.56 -27.47
C VAL A 227 21.38 14.45 -28.76
N GLU A 228 21.90 13.64 -29.70
CA GLU A 228 21.30 13.39 -31.02
C GLU A 228 20.93 11.90 -31.17
N GLU A 229 19.99 11.60 -32.07
CA GLU A 229 19.64 10.21 -32.41
C GLU A 229 20.88 9.50 -33.01
N GLY A 230 21.12 8.26 -32.56
CA GLY A 230 22.30 7.48 -32.92
C GLY A 230 23.53 7.75 -32.05
N GLN A 231 23.49 8.71 -31.15
CA GLN A 231 24.59 9.02 -30.24
C GLN A 231 24.74 7.99 -29.13
N GLU A 232 25.98 7.53 -28.89
CA GLU A 232 26.34 6.75 -27.71
C GLU A 232 26.50 7.70 -26.52
N VAL A 233 25.81 7.40 -25.40
CA VAL A 233 25.86 8.17 -24.15
C VAL A 233 26.49 7.34 -23.05
N GLN A 234 27.19 8.01 -22.14
CA GLN A 234 27.82 7.38 -20.96
C GLN A 234 26.96 7.62 -19.71
N GLU A 235 27.12 6.76 -18.70
CA GLU A 235 26.50 6.95 -17.39
C GLU A 235 26.83 8.34 -16.82
N GLY A 236 25.80 9.04 -16.31
CA GLY A 236 25.92 10.41 -15.80
C GLY A 236 25.96 11.53 -16.86
N GLN A 237 26.02 11.21 -18.15
CA GLN A 237 25.98 12.21 -19.22
C GLN A 237 24.62 12.92 -19.25
N ALA A 238 24.63 14.25 -19.40
CA ALA A 238 23.42 15.05 -19.59
C ALA A 238 22.72 14.68 -20.90
N LEU A 239 21.41 14.46 -20.83
CA LEU A 239 20.56 14.09 -21.96
C LEU A 239 19.66 15.24 -22.40
N CYS A 240 18.95 15.83 -21.44
CA CYS A 240 18.08 16.97 -21.64
C CYS A 240 17.89 17.77 -20.36
N THR A 241 17.40 19.00 -20.50
CA THR A 241 17.03 19.89 -19.40
C THR A 241 15.54 20.15 -19.46
N VAL A 242 14.85 19.88 -18.36
CA VAL A 242 13.42 20.11 -18.18
C VAL A 242 13.22 21.19 -17.14
N GLU A 243 12.49 22.25 -17.48
CA GLU A 243 12.06 23.29 -16.54
C GLU A 243 10.73 22.89 -15.91
N ALA A 244 10.72 22.76 -14.61
CA ALA A 244 9.52 22.53 -13.81
C ALA A 244 9.53 23.46 -12.60
N MET A 245 8.41 24.12 -12.31
CA MET A 245 8.26 25.02 -11.15
C MET A 245 9.37 26.11 -11.06
N LYS A 246 9.81 26.65 -12.21
CA LYS A 246 10.90 27.65 -12.34
C LYS A 246 12.29 27.12 -11.91
N MET A 247 12.49 25.82 -11.92
CA MET A 247 13.77 25.16 -11.69
C MET A 247 14.13 24.32 -12.92
N GLU A 248 15.39 24.41 -13.33
CA GLU A 248 15.93 23.57 -14.40
C GLU A 248 16.47 22.27 -13.81
N ASN A 249 15.96 21.14 -14.31
CA ASN A 249 16.37 19.80 -13.93
C ASN A 249 17.09 19.13 -15.10
N ILE A 250 18.36 18.78 -14.91
CA ILE A 250 19.15 18.08 -15.92
C ILE A 250 18.93 16.58 -15.75
N LEU A 251 18.28 15.95 -16.72
CA LEU A 251 18.13 14.50 -16.79
C LEU A 251 19.39 13.89 -17.39
N ARG A 252 19.89 12.83 -16.76
CA ARG A 252 21.15 12.19 -17.10
C ARG A 252 20.95 10.72 -17.44
N ALA A 253 21.85 10.17 -18.25
CA ALA A 253 21.87 8.75 -18.55
C ALA A 253 22.21 7.94 -17.29
N GLU A 254 21.39 6.95 -16.98
CA GLU A 254 21.60 6.04 -15.84
C GLU A 254 22.62 4.95 -16.15
N ARG A 255 22.87 4.70 -17.42
CA ARG A 255 23.82 3.70 -17.92
C ARG A 255 24.35 4.09 -19.30
N LYS A 256 25.39 3.37 -19.75
CA LYS A 256 25.84 3.47 -21.14
C LYS A 256 24.78 2.89 -22.08
N ALA A 257 24.38 3.65 -23.10
CA ALA A 257 23.35 3.28 -24.07
C ALA A 257 23.53 4.06 -25.39
N VAL A 258 22.78 3.69 -26.40
CA VAL A 258 22.68 4.45 -27.68
C VAL A 258 21.28 5.05 -27.77
N VAL A 259 21.19 6.34 -28.06
CA VAL A 259 19.92 7.04 -28.27
C VAL A 259 19.30 6.56 -29.57
N THR A 260 18.20 5.82 -29.53
CA THR A 260 17.54 5.32 -30.75
C THR A 260 16.54 6.32 -31.32
N ARG A 261 15.83 7.04 -30.42
CA ARG A 261 14.81 8.00 -30.82
C ARG A 261 14.63 9.10 -29.81
N ILE A 262 14.35 10.31 -30.29
CA ILE A 262 13.98 11.47 -29.46
C ILE A 262 12.53 11.82 -29.79
N ASN A 263 11.62 11.64 -28.81
CA ASN A 263 10.17 11.78 -28.98
C ASN A 263 9.66 13.20 -28.68
N ALA A 264 10.50 14.06 -28.08
CA ALA A 264 10.10 15.40 -27.67
C ALA A 264 11.24 16.42 -27.93
N GLY A 265 10.90 17.67 -28.24
CA GLY A 265 11.82 18.74 -28.59
C GLY A 265 11.83 19.93 -27.64
N PRO A 266 12.80 20.84 -27.76
CA PRO A 266 12.81 22.08 -27.01
C PRO A 266 11.51 22.88 -27.20
N GLY A 267 10.87 23.30 -26.12
CA GLY A 267 9.58 24.00 -26.11
C GLY A 267 8.36 23.10 -25.94
N ASP A 268 8.51 21.77 -25.91
CA ASP A 268 7.42 20.87 -25.68
C ASP A 268 7.11 20.79 -24.18
N SER A 269 5.81 20.78 -23.84
CA SER A 269 5.32 20.60 -22.48
C SER A 269 4.98 19.12 -22.27
N LEU A 270 5.57 18.49 -21.29
CA LEU A 270 5.45 17.08 -21.01
C LEU A 270 4.69 16.82 -19.71
N ALA A 271 3.89 15.76 -19.72
CA ALA A 271 3.29 15.18 -18.51
C ALA A 271 4.28 14.27 -17.77
N VAL A 272 3.92 13.86 -16.56
CA VAL A 272 4.66 12.81 -15.82
C VAL A 272 4.62 11.51 -16.62
N ASP A 273 5.73 10.77 -16.61
CA ASP A 273 5.90 9.48 -17.29
C ASP A 273 5.81 9.55 -18.84
N GLU A 274 5.77 10.73 -19.42
CA GLU A 274 5.84 10.89 -20.88
C GLU A 274 7.25 10.59 -21.38
N VAL A 275 7.34 9.83 -22.49
CA VAL A 275 8.62 9.35 -23.03
C VAL A 275 9.34 10.48 -23.76
N ILE A 276 10.52 10.85 -23.26
CA ILE A 276 11.40 11.86 -23.89
C ILE A 276 12.30 11.22 -24.92
N MET A 277 12.97 10.12 -24.58
CA MET A 277 13.94 9.41 -25.44
C MET A 277 13.82 7.91 -25.25
N GLU A 278 14.26 7.18 -26.28
CA GLU A 278 14.38 5.73 -26.27
C GLU A 278 15.85 5.33 -26.49
N PHE A 279 16.26 4.23 -25.88
CA PHE A 279 17.64 3.72 -25.89
C PHE A 279 17.70 2.24 -26.32
N GLU A 280 18.85 1.86 -26.85
CA GLU A 280 19.20 0.47 -27.12
C GLU A 280 20.40 -0.01 -26.27
#